data_3c219e79944ab439fac6bb099efba636
#
_entry.id   3c219e79944ab439fac6bb099efba636
#
_cell.length_a   1.000
_cell.length_b   1.000
_cell.length_c   1.000
_cell.angle_alpha   90.00
_cell.angle_beta   90.00
_cell.angle_gamma   90.00
#
_symmetry.space_group_name_H-M   'P 1'
#
loop_
_entity.id
_entity.type
_entity.pdbx_description
1 polymer ?
#
loop_
_entity_poly.entity_id
_entity_poly.type
_entity_poly.pdbx_seq_one_letter_code
_entity_poly.pdbx_strand_id
1 'polypeptide(L)'
;MKEKIYQAQCVGNVEPIEYMIPYPSMRSLIEGQNIKFSKQLIFSNLSITNYGFYILVQKTAKWLIKIDVKPKNRVIINGDDPFLKTVLLFGIWHLGATAILPGETNLDHVKKETKCDHQISINKHDFDAISKLSDDFIPTHKPLLNEEAVIVFKDNLGIKLSHYNLLVNVNSISKLLNLSSQSRVSIQLPCDSISWIILGSILPIYSGLIIDNSNPEITIGLKGCNYNIRFDLESILNFSKTDIGICPENSGCLSLGSEPIHLTSFSINNSKLKVTGHSVMMGYLTETQNQKSFYNKSLNIKV
;
A
#
# COMPACT_ATOMS: atom_id res chain seq x y z
N MET A 1 17.29 -18.35 -1.29
CA MET A 1 16.78 -16.98 -1.58
C MET A 1 16.11 -16.31 -0.38
N LYS A 2 15.26 -16.98 0.37
CA LYS A 2 14.59 -16.40 1.56
C LYS A 2 15.55 -15.68 2.51
N GLU A 3 16.70 -16.31 2.82
CA GLU A 3 17.74 -15.71 3.68
C GLU A 3 18.30 -14.38 3.13
N LYS A 4 18.53 -14.28 1.82
CA LYS A 4 19.05 -13.04 1.20
C LYS A 4 18.02 -11.91 1.26
N ILE A 5 16.74 -12.23 1.06
CA ILE A 5 15.63 -11.25 1.18
C ILE A 5 15.55 -10.79 2.64
N TYR A 6 15.54 -11.71 3.59
CA TYR A 6 15.52 -11.42 5.02
C TYR A 6 16.67 -10.49 5.43
N GLN A 7 17.90 -10.79 4.99
CA GLN A 7 19.06 -9.94 5.26
C GLN A 7 18.92 -8.52 4.68
N ALA A 8 18.28 -8.37 3.52
CA ALA A 8 18.00 -7.06 2.94
C ALA A 8 16.89 -6.30 3.71
N GLN A 9 16.02 -6.99 4.41
CA GLN A 9 14.98 -6.43 5.26
C GLN A 9 15.47 -6.01 6.65
N CYS A 10 16.65 -6.41 7.07
CA CYS A 10 17.23 -6.01 8.35
C CYS A 10 17.76 -4.56 8.29
N VAL A 11 17.72 -3.87 9.43
CA VAL A 11 18.34 -2.55 9.63
C VAL A 11 19.35 -2.66 10.76
N GLY A 12 20.63 -2.71 10.40
CA GLY A 12 21.67 -3.01 11.38
C GLY A 12 21.43 -4.38 12.03
N ASN A 13 21.22 -4.39 13.35
CA ASN A 13 20.90 -5.61 14.12
C ASN A 13 19.39 -5.78 14.38
N VAL A 14 18.54 -4.91 13.83
CA VAL A 14 17.09 -5.01 14.02
C VAL A 14 16.49 -5.81 12.87
N GLU A 15 15.86 -6.93 13.23
CA GLU A 15 15.23 -7.85 12.29
C GLU A 15 13.84 -7.34 11.84
N PRO A 16 13.36 -7.74 10.64
CA PRO A 16 11.99 -7.44 10.25
C PRO A 16 11.00 -8.08 11.24
N ILE A 17 9.88 -7.37 11.49
CA ILE A 17 8.82 -7.73 12.44
C ILE A 17 9.21 -7.54 13.92
N GLU A 18 10.46 -7.37 14.29
CA GLU A 18 10.85 -6.99 15.66
C GLU A 18 10.45 -5.55 16.00
N TYR A 19 10.40 -4.66 15.01
CA TYR A 19 9.90 -3.32 15.21
C TYR A 19 8.39 -3.33 15.40
N MET A 20 7.94 -2.90 16.57
CA MET A 20 6.51 -2.86 16.89
C MET A 20 5.80 -1.74 16.13
N ILE A 21 4.91 -2.14 15.24
CA ILE A 21 3.90 -1.27 14.64
C ILE A 21 2.57 -1.46 15.36
N PRO A 22 1.72 -0.41 15.46
CA PRO A 22 0.53 -0.48 16.32
C PRO A 22 -0.56 -1.44 15.83
N TYR A 23 -0.47 -1.93 14.59
CA TYR A 23 -1.47 -2.79 13.96
C TYR A 23 -0.85 -4.06 13.41
N PRO A 24 -1.36 -5.26 13.80
CA PRO A 24 -0.83 -6.54 13.32
C PRO A 24 -1.27 -6.93 11.90
N SER A 25 -2.11 -6.13 11.23
CA SER A 25 -2.50 -6.30 9.81
C SER A 25 -3.25 -5.08 9.30
N MET A 26 -3.51 -4.99 7.99
CA MET A 26 -4.39 -3.96 7.41
C MET A 26 -5.82 -4.05 7.93
N ARG A 27 -6.31 -5.26 8.21
CA ARG A 27 -7.59 -5.44 8.88
C ARG A 27 -7.60 -4.79 10.27
N SER A 28 -6.58 -5.04 11.07
CA SER A 28 -6.48 -4.47 12.42
C SER A 28 -6.27 -2.95 12.40
N LEU A 29 -5.68 -2.39 11.35
CA LEU A 29 -5.62 -0.95 11.13
C LEU A 29 -7.03 -0.35 11.07
N ILE A 30 -7.91 -0.88 10.22
CA ILE A 30 -9.29 -0.38 10.08
C ILE A 30 -10.08 -0.56 11.38
N GLU A 31 -9.97 -1.70 12.03
CA GLU A 31 -10.63 -1.98 13.30
C GLU A 31 -10.17 -0.98 14.38
N GLY A 32 -8.86 -0.73 14.50
CA GLY A 32 -8.29 0.20 15.46
C GLY A 32 -8.66 1.67 15.18
N GLN A 33 -8.66 2.07 13.92
CA GLN A 33 -9.06 3.44 13.54
C GLN A 33 -10.56 3.68 13.76
N ASN A 34 -11.40 2.66 13.54
CA ASN A 34 -12.81 2.75 13.90
C ASN A 34 -12.99 2.98 15.41
N ILE A 35 -12.22 2.33 16.26
CA ILE A 35 -12.27 2.56 17.72
C ILE A 35 -11.80 3.98 18.07
N LYS A 36 -10.68 4.40 17.49
CA LYS A 36 -10.03 5.68 17.83
C LYS A 36 -10.76 6.91 17.27
N PHE A 37 -11.29 6.81 16.06
CA PHE A 37 -11.78 7.94 15.27
C PHE A 37 -13.18 7.72 14.68
N SER A 38 -14.01 6.89 15.29
CA SER A 38 -15.31 6.41 14.78
C SER A 38 -16.15 7.51 14.09
N LYS A 39 -16.33 8.64 14.75
CA LYS A 39 -17.18 9.74 14.30
C LYS A 39 -16.48 10.75 13.37
N GLN A 40 -15.17 10.62 13.17
CA GLN A 40 -14.41 11.54 12.32
C GLN A 40 -14.60 11.19 10.85
N LEU A 41 -14.71 12.21 10.02
CA LEU A 41 -14.74 12.04 8.57
C LEU A 41 -13.41 11.49 8.08
N ILE A 42 -13.48 10.63 7.07
CA ILE A 42 -12.33 10.16 6.29
C ILE A 42 -12.48 10.58 4.82
N PHE A 43 -13.70 10.58 4.27
CA PHE A 43 -14.00 11.08 2.94
C PHE A 43 -15.02 12.23 3.05
N SER A 44 -14.54 13.47 2.98
CA SER A 44 -15.34 14.68 3.19
C SER A 44 -16.46 14.79 2.14
N ASN A 45 -16.12 14.66 0.87
CA ASN A 45 -17.07 14.83 -0.24
C ASN A 45 -18.22 13.82 -0.23
N LEU A 46 -18.03 12.68 0.44
CA LEU A 46 -19.03 11.61 0.56
C LEU A 46 -19.65 11.55 1.95
N SER A 47 -19.25 12.44 2.87
CA SER A 47 -19.69 12.46 4.27
C SER A 47 -19.49 11.10 4.98
N ILE A 48 -18.43 10.36 4.62
CA ILE A 48 -18.13 9.05 5.20
C ILE A 48 -17.17 9.21 6.39
N THR A 49 -17.61 8.69 7.54
CA THR A 49 -16.80 8.60 8.76
C THR A 49 -15.93 7.34 8.78
N ASN A 50 -14.98 7.24 9.71
CA ASN A 50 -14.21 6.01 9.93
C ASN A 50 -15.13 4.82 10.24
N TYR A 51 -16.20 5.00 11.02
CA TYR A 51 -17.19 3.97 11.26
C TYR A 51 -17.93 3.58 9.97
N GLY A 52 -18.41 4.55 9.20
CA GLY A 52 -19.06 4.29 7.91
C GLY A 52 -18.15 3.52 6.94
N PHE A 53 -16.87 3.89 6.88
CA PHE A 53 -15.90 3.19 6.06
C PHE A 53 -15.63 1.75 6.57
N TYR A 54 -15.50 1.55 7.87
CA TYR A 54 -15.37 0.21 8.47
C TYR A 54 -16.55 -0.69 8.11
N ILE A 55 -17.79 -0.18 8.20
CA ILE A 55 -18.99 -0.90 7.78
C ILE A 55 -18.96 -1.27 6.29
N LEU A 56 -18.56 -0.33 5.42
CA LEU A 56 -18.41 -0.62 4.00
C LEU A 56 -17.38 -1.70 3.71
N VAL A 57 -16.26 -1.69 4.42
CA VAL A 57 -15.21 -2.72 4.30
C VAL A 57 -15.74 -4.10 4.68
N GLN A 58 -16.50 -4.22 5.78
CA GLN A 58 -17.11 -5.50 6.19
C GLN A 58 -18.12 -6.00 5.14
N LYS A 59 -19.00 -5.13 4.66
CA LYS A 59 -19.99 -5.44 3.62
C LYS A 59 -19.31 -5.88 2.32
N THR A 60 -18.20 -5.21 1.95
CA THR A 60 -17.41 -5.59 0.77
C THR A 60 -16.77 -6.96 0.93
N ALA A 61 -16.19 -7.25 2.10
CA ALA A 61 -15.64 -8.58 2.38
C ALA A 61 -16.72 -9.68 2.33
N LYS A 62 -17.92 -9.39 2.83
CA LYS A 62 -19.08 -10.29 2.72
C LYS A 62 -19.53 -10.49 1.27
N TRP A 63 -19.52 -9.43 0.46
CA TRP A 63 -19.82 -9.51 -0.97
C TRP A 63 -18.77 -10.34 -1.71
N LEU A 64 -17.48 -10.15 -1.41
CA LEU A 64 -16.38 -10.94 -1.99
C LEU A 64 -16.59 -12.44 -1.79
N ILE A 65 -17.02 -12.87 -0.60
CA ILE A 65 -17.35 -14.30 -0.35
C ILE A 65 -18.53 -14.76 -1.23
N LYS A 66 -19.55 -13.92 -1.42
CA LYS A 66 -20.71 -14.29 -2.28
C LYS A 66 -20.30 -14.53 -3.73
N ILE A 67 -19.23 -13.92 -4.20
CA ILE A 67 -18.65 -14.15 -5.53
C ILE A 67 -17.47 -15.13 -5.49
N ASP A 68 -17.42 -16.00 -4.46
CA ASP A 68 -16.46 -17.10 -4.25
C ASP A 68 -15.00 -16.68 -4.02
N VAL A 69 -14.74 -15.42 -3.62
CA VAL A 69 -13.40 -15.02 -3.17
C VAL A 69 -13.15 -15.57 -1.77
N LYS A 70 -12.04 -16.26 -1.57
CA LYS A 70 -11.63 -16.90 -0.31
C LYS A 70 -10.40 -16.22 0.28
N PRO A 71 -10.14 -16.39 1.60
CA PRO A 71 -8.85 -16.01 2.17
C PRO A 71 -7.69 -16.60 1.37
N LYS A 72 -6.62 -15.81 1.21
CA LYS A 72 -5.41 -16.15 0.41
C LYS A 72 -5.61 -16.23 -1.10
N ASN A 73 -6.82 -16.03 -1.63
CA ASN A 73 -6.98 -15.84 -3.07
C ASN A 73 -6.24 -14.56 -3.52
N ARG A 74 -5.79 -14.56 -4.76
CA ARG A 74 -5.21 -13.42 -5.44
C ARG A 74 -6.24 -12.78 -6.35
N VAL A 75 -6.50 -11.49 -6.14
CA VAL A 75 -7.57 -10.74 -6.79
C VAL A 75 -7.00 -9.56 -7.55
N ILE A 76 -7.13 -9.56 -8.87
CA ILE A 76 -6.82 -8.38 -9.69
C ILE A 76 -7.91 -7.34 -9.44
N ILE A 77 -7.52 -6.13 -9.05
CA ILE A 77 -8.42 -5.01 -8.85
C ILE A 77 -8.30 -4.00 -9.98
N ASN A 78 -9.42 -3.70 -10.60
CA ASN A 78 -9.55 -2.72 -11.69
C ASN A 78 -10.45 -1.55 -11.28
N GLY A 79 -10.49 -0.52 -12.13
CA GLY A 79 -11.33 0.66 -11.94
C GLY A 79 -10.51 1.89 -11.55
N ASP A 80 -11.07 3.07 -11.92
CA ASP A 80 -10.38 4.36 -11.79
C ASP A 80 -10.98 5.25 -10.69
N ASP A 81 -12.07 4.81 -10.04
CA ASP A 81 -12.64 5.52 -8.90
C ASP A 81 -11.81 5.24 -7.63
N PRO A 82 -11.11 6.23 -7.08
CA PRO A 82 -10.23 6.03 -5.94
C PRO A 82 -10.96 5.57 -4.68
N PHE A 83 -12.20 6.03 -4.46
CA PHE A 83 -12.99 5.64 -3.31
C PHE A 83 -13.44 4.18 -3.40
N LEU A 84 -14.07 3.78 -4.53
CA LEU A 84 -14.53 2.41 -4.74
C LEU A 84 -13.36 1.42 -4.71
N LYS A 85 -12.22 1.82 -5.29
CA LYS A 85 -11.00 1.00 -5.28
C LYS A 85 -10.41 0.87 -3.87
N THR A 86 -10.44 1.94 -3.06
CA THR A 86 -10.04 1.88 -1.63
C THR A 86 -10.96 0.94 -0.85
N VAL A 87 -12.28 1.03 -1.02
CA VAL A 87 -13.24 0.12 -0.37
C VAL A 87 -12.97 -1.33 -0.76
N LEU A 88 -12.74 -1.61 -2.05
CA LEU A 88 -12.42 -2.95 -2.54
C LEU A 88 -11.10 -3.47 -1.95
N LEU A 89 -10.06 -2.65 -1.98
CA LEU A 89 -8.72 -2.98 -1.47
C LEU A 89 -8.78 -3.39 0.01
N PHE A 90 -9.44 -2.58 0.84
CA PHE A 90 -9.60 -2.89 2.26
C PHE A 90 -10.55 -4.06 2.51
N GLY A 91 -11.58 -4.27 1.67
CA GLY A 91 -12.43 -5.45 1.71
C GLY A 91 -11.67 -6.75 1.46
N ILE A 92 -10.76 -6.74 0.48
CA ILE A 92 -9.86 -7.85 0.16
C ILE A 92 -8.94 -8.14 1.36
N TRP A 93 -8.33 -7.13 1.95
CA TRP A 93 -7.47 -7.31 3.14
C TRP A 93 -8.26 -7.73 4.38
N HIS A 94 -9.49 -7.26 4.52
CA HIS A 94 -10.36 -7.66 5.63
C HIS A 94 -10.72 -9.14 5.54
N LEU A 95 -10.92 -9.65 4.34
CA LEU A 95 -11.13 -11.07 4.08
C LEU A 95 -9.86 -11.91 4.27
N GLY A 96 -8.68 -11.32 4.17
CA GLY A 96 -7.39 -12.00 4.19
C GLY A 96 -6.98 -12.56 2.83
N ALA A 97 -7.41 -11.89 1.76
CA ALA A 97 -6.97 -12.14 0.38
C ALA A 97 -5.89 -11.13 -0.03
N THR A 98 -5.23 -11.39 -1.16
CA THR A 98 -4.16 -10.56 -1.74
C THR A 98 -4.70 -9.73 -2.90
N ALA A 99 -4.50 -8.42 -2.88
CA ALA A 99 -4.83 -7.56 -4.01
C ALA A 99 -3.70 -7.56 -5.05
N ILE A 100 -4.05 -7.49 -6.34
CA ILE A 100 -3.09 -7.33 -7.44
C ILE A 100 -3.41 -6.04 -8.17
N LEU A 101 -2.40 -5.16 -8.30
CA LEU A 101 -2.47 -3.95 -9.13
C LEU A 101 -1.59 -4.18 -10.36
N PRO A 102 -2.21 -4.33 -11.55
CA PRO A 102 -1.48 -4.60 -12.78
C PRO A 102 -0.66 -3.41 -13.29
N GLY A 103 -1.00 -2.16 -12.89
CA GLY A 103 -0.42 -0.96 -13.48
C GLY A 103 -0.63 -0.97 -15.00
N GLU A 104 0.41 -0.62 -15.74
CA GLU A 104 0.42 -0.64 -17.22
C GLU A 104 0.73 -2.04 -17.80
N THR A 105 0.96 -3.05 -16.95
CA THR A 105 1.32 -4.40 -17.39
C THR A 105 0.13 -5.10 -18.04
N ASN A 106 0.37 -5.83 -19.14
CA ASN A 106 -0.65 -6.60 -19.83
C ASN A 106 -1.33 -7.59 -18.89
N LEU A 107 -2.66 -7.61 -18.88
CA LEU A 107 -3.46 -8.44 -17.96
C LEU A 107 -3.24 -9.94 -18.12
N ASP A 108 -3.00 -10.43 -19.34
CA ASP A 108 -2.75 -11.86 -19.55
C ASP A 108 -1.41 -12.27 -18.96
N HIS A 109 -0.40 -11.40 -19.05
CA HIS A 109 0.88 -11.59 -18.37
C HIS A 109 0.68 -11.61 -16.84
N VAL A 110 -0.06 -10.64 -16.29
CA VAL A 110 -0.36 -10.58 -14.85
C VAL A 110 -1.06 -11.84 -14.38
N LYS A 111 -2.12 -12.30 -15.08
CA LYS A 111 -2.84 -13.53 -14.75
C LYS A 111 -1.94 -14.76 -14.75
N LYS A 112 -1.08 -14.88 -15.77
CA LYS A 112 -0.13 -15.98 -15.89
C LYS A 112 0.87 -16.02 -14.74
N GLU A 113 1.48 -14.87 -14.43
CA GLU A 113 2.52 -14.76 -13.39
C GLU A 113 1.95 -14.93 -11.98
N THR A 114 0.78 -14.36 -11.71
CA THR A 114 0.18 -14.37 -10.38
C THR A 114 -0.66 -15.60 -10.09
N LYS A 115 -1.08 -16.33 -11.15
CA LYS A 115 -2.08 -17.40 -11.04
C LYS A 115 -3.31 -16.92 -10.29
N CYS A 116 -3.77 -15.69 -10.60
CA CYS A 116 -4.87 -15.07 -9.88
C CYS A 116 -6.17 -15.82 -10.07
N ASP A 117 -6.97 -15.84 -9.03
CA ASP A 117 -8.25 -16.55 -9.01
C ASP A 117 -9.39 -15.67 -9.54
N HIS A 118 -9.30 -14.37 -9.33
CA HIS A 118 -10.39 -13.43 -9.60
C HIS A 118 -9.87 -12.12 -10.22
N GLN A 119 -10.72 -11.52 -11.06
CA GLN A 119 -10.54 -10.14 -11.56
C GLN A 119 -11.81 -9.36 -11.26
N ILE A 120 -11.69 -8.29 -10.48
CA ILE A 120 -12.83 -7.56 -9.92
C ILE A 120 -12.69 -6.06 -10.19
N SER A 121 -13.81 -5.45 -10.56
CA SER A 121 -14.01 -4.02 -10.59
C SER A 121 -15.35 -3.72 -9.91
N ILE A 122 -15.37 -2.79 -8.96
CA ILE A 122 -16.63 -2.33 -8.36
C ILE A 122 -17.14 -1.15 -9.17
N ASN A 123 -18.34 -1.30 -9.73
CA ASN A 123 -19.10 -0.20 -10.31
C ASN A 123 -20.19 0.28 -9.34
N LYS A 124 -20.96 1.30 -9.74
CA LYS A 124 -22.03 1.85 -8.91
C LYS A 124 -23.10 0.81 -8.55
N HIS A 125 -23.46 -0.07 -9.47
CA HIS A 125 -24.46 -1.11 -9.23
C HIS A 125 -23.96 -2.13 -8.19
N ASP A 126 -22.69 -2.52 -8.28
CA ASP A 126 -22.05 -3.42 -7.29
C ASP A 126 -22.00 -2.74 -5.92
N PHE A 127 -21.66 -1.44 -5.88
CA PHE A 127 -21.64 -0.67 -4.64
C PHE A 127 -23.01 -0.56 -3.99
N ASP A 128 -24.08 -0.35 -4.78
CA ASP A 128 -25.45 -0.36 -4.30
C ASP A 128 -25.86 -1.74 -3.74
N ALA A 129 -25.41 -2.82 -4.36
CA ALA A 129 -25.62 -4.18 -3.86
C ALA A 129 -24.85 -4.43 -2.55
N ILE A 130 -23.58 -4.01 -2.47
CA ILE A 130 -22.74 -4.09 -1.27
C ILE A 130 -23.40 -3.31 -0.12
N SER A 131 -23.88 -2.10 -0.36
CA SER A 131 -24.46 -1.23 0.67
C SER A 131 -25.68 -1.83 1.38
N LYS A 132 -26.42 -2.71 0.70
CA LYS A 132 -27.61 -3.41 1.23
C LYS A 132 -27.28 -4.65 2.07
N LEU A 133 -26.02 -5.10 2.10
CA LEU A 133 -25.61 -6.24 2.91
C LEU A 133 -25.58 -5.86 4.40
N SER A 134 -25.73 -6.87 5.25
CA SER A 134 -25.50 -6.69 6.69
C SER A 134 -23.99 -6.51 6.98
N ASP A 135 -23.69 -5.82 8.05
CA ASP A 135 -22.35 -5.44 8.51
C ASP A 135 -21.80 -6.34 9.63
N ASP A 136 -22.47 -7.47 9.86
CA ASP A 136 -22.15 -8.46 10.90
C ASP A 136 -21.16 -9.54 10.42
N PHE A 137 -20.22 -9.18 9.56
CA PHE A 137 -19.31 -10.14 8.96
C PHE A 137 -17.92 -10.14 9.63
N ILE A 138 -17.60 -11.28 10.26
CA ILE A 138 -16.27 -11.53 10.83
C ILE A 138 -15.63 -12.67 10.05
N PRO A 139 -14.58 -12.38 9.22
CA PRO A 139 -13.85 -13.42 8.50
C PRO A 139 -13.16 -14.39 9.48
N THR A 140 -13.16 -15.67 9.14
CA THR A 140 -12.51 -16.72 9.93
C THR A 140 -10.99 -16.64 9.89
N HIS A 141 -10.41 -16.18 8.75
CA HIS A 141 -8.98 -16.01 8.62
C HIS A 141 -8.52 -14.67 9.21
N LYS A 142 -7.45 -14.71 9.99
CA LYS A 142 -6.75 -13.55 10.53
C LYS A 142 -5.42 -13.40 9.80
N PRO A 143 -5.25 -12.41 8.91
CA PRO A 143 -3.98 -12.21 8.21
C PRO A 143 -2.85 -11.92 9.19
N LEU A 144 -1.68 -12.53 8.98
CA LEU A 144 -0.46 -12.26 9.72
C LEU A 144 0.33 -11.13 9.07
N LEU A 145 1.21 -10.49 9.83
CA LEU A 145 2.07 -9.41 9.34
C LEU A 145 2.91 -9.80 8.13
N ASN A 146 3.41 -11.02 8.10
CA ASN A 146 4.27 -11.54 7.03
C ASN A 146 3.50 -12.19 5.87
N GLU A 147 2.16 -12.20 5.90
CA GLU A 147 1.36 -12.66 4.76
C GLU A 147 1.36 -11.63 3.63
N GLU A 148 1.25 -12.13 2.40
CA GLU A 148 1.16 -11.31 1.19
C GLU A 148 -0.12 -10.47 1.21
N ALA A 149 0.01 -9.16 1.14
CA ALA A 149 -1.11 -8.22 1.13
C ALA A 149 -1.40 -7.68 -0.26
N VAL A 150 -0.34 -7.40 -1.03
CA VAL A 150 -0.49 -6.86 -2.37
C VAL A 150 0.65 -7.32 -3.29
N ILE A 151 0.32 -7.48 -4.56
CA ILE A 151 1.29 -7.59 -5.65
C ILE A 151 1.10 -6.39 -6.55
N VAL A 152 2.17 -5.63 -6.78
CA VAL A 152 2.18 -4.53 -7.75
C VAL A 152 3.10 -4.88 -8.91
N PHE A 153 2.77 -4.41 -10.10
CA PHE A 153 3.60 -4.62 -11.28
C PHE A 153 4.33 -3.34 -11.67
N LYS A 154 5.60 -3.49 -12.00
CA LYS A 154 6.48 -2.47 -12.58
C LYS A 154 7.35 -3.13 -13.63
N ASP A 155 7.39 -2.60 -14.83
CA ASP A 155 8.22 -3.12 -15.95
C ASP A 155 8.02 -4.64 -16.17
N ASN A 156 6.77 -5.10 -16.12
CA ASN A 156 6.37 -6.53 -16.18
C ASN A 156 6.88 -7.41 -15.03
N LEU A 157 7.44 -6.82 -13.98
CA LEU A 157 7.90 -7.56 -12.80
C LEU A 157 6.87 -7.45 -11.67
N GLY A 158 6.36 -8.58 -11.20
CA GLY A 158 5.45 -8.63 -10.06
C GLY A 158 6.23 -8.57 -8.73
N ILE A 159 5.96 -7.53 -7.94
CA ILE A 159 6.58 -7.22 -6.65
C ILE A 159 5.61 -7.62 -5.55
N LYS A 160 6.03 -8.52 -4.66
CA LYS A 160 5.20 -9.00 -3.52
C LYS A 160 5.47 -8.19 -2.27
N LEU A 161 4.41 -7.70 -1.63
CA LEU A 161 4.47 -6.90 -0.40
C LEU A 161 3.57 -7.51 0.67
N SER A 162 4.09 -7.59 1.90
CA SER A 162 3.34 -8.08 3.05
C SER A 162 2.55 -6.96 3.74
N HIS A 163 1.65 -7.33 4.64
CA HIS A 163 1.00 -6.40 5.56
C HIS A 163 2.04 -5.59 6.36
N TYR A 164 3.13 -6.23 6.80
CA TYR A 164 4.21 -5.56 7.51
C TYR A 164 4.91 -4.50 6.66
N ASN A 165 5.30 -4.87 5.42
CA ASN A 165 5.98 -3.93 4.52
C ASN A 165 5.17 -2.65 4.31
N LEU A 166 3.86 -2.78 4.07
CA LEU A 166 2.97 -1.63 3.87
C LEU A 166 2.81 -0.80 5.15
N LEU A 167 2.58 -1.44 6.29
CA LEU A 167 2.38 -0.76 7.56
C LEU A 167 3.64 -0.05 8.05
N VAL A 168 4.82 -0.65 7.91
CA VAL A 168 6.07 0.01 8.30
C VAL A 168 6.41 1.16 7.37
N ASN A 169 6.13 1.04 6.06
CA ASN A 169 6.34 2.12 5.10
C ASN A 169 5.44 3.32 5.41
N VAL A 170 4.14 3.10 5.62
CA VAL A 170 3.22 4.19 5.94
C VAL A 170 3.53 4.82 7.30
N ASN A 171 3.90 4.04 8.33
CA ASN A 171 4.34 4.57 9.61
C ASN A 171 5.58 5.46 9.45
N SER A 172 6.51 5.04 8.61
CA SER A 172 7.77 5.75 8.39
C SER A 172 7.56 7.07 7.66
N ILE A 173 6.79 7.08 6.58
CA ILE A 173 6.50 8.34 5.85
C ILE A 173 5.58 9.27 6.65
N SER A 174 4.62 8.73 7.41
CA SER A 174 3.75 9.52 8.30
C SER A 174 4.55 10.33 9.33
N LYS A 175 5.61 9.74 9.89
CA LYS A 175 6.52 10.44 10.83
C LYS A 175 7.27 11.60 10.16
N LEU A 176 7.74 11.42 8.92
CA LEU A 176 8.46 12.46 8.20
C LEU A 176 7.56 13.59 7.73
N LEU A 177 6.37 13.26 7.23
CA LEU A 177 5.39 14.27 6.80
C LEU A 177 4.83 15.06 7.98
N ASN A 178 4.82 14.46 9.18
CA ASN A 178 4.35 15.06 10.44
C ASN A 178 2.99 15.76 10.30
N LEU A 179 2.04 15.10 9.60
CA LEU A 179 0.71 15.65 9.38
C LEU A 179 -0.15 15.51 10.62
N SER A 180 -0.88 16.56 10.95
CA SER A 180 -1.84 16.53 12.07
C SER A 180 -3.05 15.66 11.71
N SER A 181 -3.58 14.92 12.67
CA SER A 181 -4.86 14.24 12.49
C SER A 181 -5.95 15.24 12.15
N GLN A 182 -6.87 14.84 11.26
CA GLN A 182 -7.95 15.66 10.68
C GLN A 182 -7.51 16.76 9.70
N SER A 183 -6.22 16.89 9.38
CA SER A 183 -5.79 17.72 8.24
C SER A 183 -6.48 17.22 6.95
N ARG A 184 -6.92 18.18 6.13
CA ARG A 184 -7.58 17.91 4.85
C ARG A 184 -6.53 17.71 3.77
N VAL A 185 -6.57 16.54 3.13
CA VAL A 185 -5.60 16.18 2.09
C VAL A 185 -6.28 15.88 0.76
N SER A 186 -5.69 16.32 -0.33
CA SER A 186 -6.04 15.89 -1.69
C SER A 186 -4.89 15.06 -2.25
N ILE A 187 -5.24 13.87 -2.76
CA ILE A 187 -4.27 12.93 -3.33
C ILE A 187 -4.49 12.84 -4.83
N GLN A 188 -3.54 13.33 -5.59
CA GLN A 188 -3.60 13.45 -7.05
C GLN A 188 -2.67 12.41 -7.69
N LEU A 189 -2.95 11.13 -7.41
CA LEU A 189 -2.15 9.98 -7.87
C LEU A 189 -3.01 8.98 -8.63
N PRO A 190 -2.44 8.32 -9.67
CA PRO A 190 -3.11 7.20 -10.33
C PRO A 190 -3.38 6.08 -9.32
N CYS A 191 -4.63 5.58 -9.28
CA CYS A 191 -5.06 4.62 -8.28
C CYS A 191 -4.67 3.16 -8.59
N ASP A 192 -3.79 2.93 -9.54
CA ASP A 192 -3.17 1.64 -9.89
C ASP A 192 -1.68 1.55 -9.51
N SER A 193 -1.18 2.54 -8.77
CA SER A 193 0.22 2.65 -8.34
C SER A 193 0.41 2.32 -6.86
N ILE A 194 1.61 1.86 -6.51
CA ILE A 194 1.98 1.65 -5.10
C ILE A 194 2.01 2.97 -4.31
N SER A 195 2.36 4.08 -4.95
CA SER A 195 2.33 5.40 -4.33
C SER A 195 0.91 5.76 -3.88
N TRP A 196 -0.11 5.45 -4.71
CA TRP A 196 -1.50 5.64 -4.30
C TRP A 196 -1.91 4.69 -3.17
N ILE A 197 -1.49 3.41 -3.18
CA ILE A 197 -1.78 2.50 -2.06
C ILE A 197 -1.28 3.11 -0.75
N ILE A 198 -0.02 3.53 -0.70
CA ILE A 198 0.60 4.07 0.52
C ILE A 198 0.03 5.45 0.87
N LEU A 199 0.09 6.41 -0.05
CA LEU A 199 -0.21 7.81 0.23
C LEU A 199 -1.70 8.14 0.09
N GLY A 200 -2.42 7.46 -0.82
CA GLY A 200 -3.81 7.74 -1.12
C GLY A 200 -4.82 6.86 -0.37
N SER A 201 -4.45 5.60 -0.08
CA SER A 201 -5.35 4.67 0.59
C SER A 201 -4.99 4.46 2.07
N ILE A 202 -3.74 4.11 2.39
CA ILE A 202 -3.38 3.71 3.76
C ILE A 202 -3.05 4.92 4.64
N LEU A 203 -2.24 5.87 4.16
CA LEU A 203 -1.80 7.03 4.96
C LEU A 203 -2.95 7.85 5.54
N PRO A 204 -4.02 8.21 4.79
CA PRO A 204 -5.13 8.95 5.36
C PRO A 204 -5.80 8.23 6.52
N ILE A 205 -6.02 6.93 6.38
CA ILE A 205 -6.60 6.08 7.42
C ILE A 205 -5.63 5.98 8.60
N TYR A 206 -4.36 5.66 8.34
CA TYR A 206 -3.35 5.47 9.37
C TYR A 206 -3.15 6.71 10.26
N SER A 207 -3.12 7.90 9.64
CA SER A 207 -2.85 9.17 10.31
C SER A 207 -4.12 9.92 10.74
N GLY A 208 -5.31 9.40 10.43
CA GLY A 208 -6.60 10.06 10.73
C GLY A 208 -6.79 11.35 9.95
N LEU A 209 -6.35 11.40 8.68
CA LEU A 209 -6.52 12.53 7.79
C LEU A 209 -7.92 12.50 7.16
N ILE A 210 -8.35 13.63 6.61
CA ILE A 210 -9.59 13.75 5.85
C ILE A 210 -9.27 13.91 4.36
N ILE A 211 -9.70 12.99 3.53
CA ILE A 211 -9.62 13.13 2.07
C ILE A 211 -10.66 14.16 1.63
N ASP A 212 -10.19 15.29 1.13
CA ASP A 212 -11.00 16.41 0.69
C ASP A 212 -10.40 17.04 -0.57
N ASN A 213 -11.01 16.80 -1.73
CA ASN A 213 -10.55 17.35 -2.99
C ASN A 213 -11.06 18.76 -3.26
N SER A 214 -12.04 19.24 -2.49
CA SER A 214 -12.69 20.54 -2.71
C SER A 214 -11.98 21.67 -1.96
N ASN A 215 -11.48 21.39 -0.76
CA ASN A 215 -10.81 22.37 0.09
C ASN A 215 -9.64 21.72 0.86
N PRO A 216 -8.60 21.24 0.18
CA PRO A 216 -7.46 20.61 0.82
C PRO A 216 -6.54 21.66 1.47
N GLU A 217 -6.00 21.33 2.63
CA GLU A 217 -4.89 22.05 3.26
C GLU A 217 -3.55 21.59 2.69
N ILE A 218 -3.48 20.32 2.30
CA ILE A 218 -2.27 19.66 1.80
C ILE A 218 -2.61 18.89 0.52
N THR A 219 -1.75 19.03 -0.47
CA THR A 219 -1.84 18.27 -1.72
C THR A 219 -0.63 17.36 -1.88
N ILE A 220 -0.86 16.12 -2.32
CA ILE A 220 0.20 15.14 -2.67
C ILE A 220 -0.06 14.65 -4.09
N GLY A 221 0.93 14.76 -4.97
CA GLY A 221 0.73 14.38 -6.36
C GLY A 221 2.02 14.40 -7.18
N LEU A 222 1.88 14.36 -8.51
CA LEU A 222 3.03 14.30 -9.43
C LEU A 222 3.74 15.64 -9.58
N LYS A 223 3.00 16.76 -9.60
CA LYS A 223 3.55 18.08 -9.87
C LYS A 223 2.64 19.19 -9.33
N GLY A 224 3.26 20.25 -8.82
CA GLY A 224 2.52 21.44 -8.38
C GLY A 224 1.77 21.24 -7.06
N CYS A 225 2.13 20.24 -6.29
CA CYS A 225 1.57 19.91 -4.98
C CYS A 225 2.48 20.37 -3.84
N ASN A 226 1.95 20.38 -2.62
CA ASN A 226 2.79 20.61 -1.42
C ASN A 226 3.87 19.54 -1.32
N TYR A 227 3.52 18.28 -1.64
CA TYR A 227 4.47 17.18 -1.76
C TYR A 227 4.37 16.57 -3.16
N ASN A 228 5.52 16.50 -3.87
CA ASN A 228 5.57 15.94 -5.21
C ASN A 228 6.23 14.57 -5.19
N ILE A 229 5.60 13.57 -5.79
CA ILE A 229 6.23 12.26 -5.91
C ILE A 229 7.21 12.21 -7.07
N ARG A 230 8.31 11.50 -6.86
CA ARG A 230 9.42 11.39 -7.82
C ARG A 230 9.80 9.92 -8.01
N PHE A 231 9.98 9.55 -9.28
CA PHE A 231 10.38 8.20 -9.67
C PHE A 231 11.83 8.14 -10.19
N ASP A 232 12.42 9.30 -10.51
CA ASP A 232 13.78 9.46 -11.03
C ASP A 232 14.83 9.35 -9.89
N LEU A 233 14.93 8.16 -9.30
CA LEU A 233 15.73 7.91 -8.11
C LEU A 233 17.24 8.11 -8.33
N GLU A 234 17.74 8.18 -9.56
CA GLU A 234 19.13 8.62 -9.84
C GLU A 234 19.40 10.00 -9.24
N SER A 235 18.40 10.88 -9.26
CA SER A 235 18.48 12.26 -8.78
C SER A 235 18.11 12.43 -7.30
N ILE A 236 17.91 11.36 -6.54
CA ILE A 236 17.34 11.42 -5.17
C ILE A 236 18.14 12.32 -4.21
N LEU A 237 19.46 12.41 -4.38
CA LEU A 237 20.32 13.28 -3.56
C LEU A 237 20.09 14.78 -3.83
N ASN A 238 19.41 15.11 -4.94
CA ASN A 238 19.08 16.48 -5.36
C ASN A 238 17.57 16.79 -5.15
N PHE A 239 16.80 15.89 -4.58
CA PHE A 239 15.38 16.12 -4.33
C PHE A 239 15.16 17.30 -3.38
N SER A 240 14.14 18.10 -3.63
CA SER A 240 13.71 19.13 -2.70
C SER A 240 13.14 18.51 -1.42
N LYS A 241 13.10 19.26 -0.33
CA LYS A 241 12.60 18.77 0.98
C LYS A 241 11.15 18.29 0.94
N THR A 242 10.39 18.62 -0.09
CA THR A 242 8.99 18.24 -0.29
C THR A 242 8.81 17.18 -1.39
N ASP A 243 9.89 16.69 -1.98
CA ASP A 243 9.82 15.59 -2.93
C ASP A 243 9.80 14.25 -2.19
N ILE A 244 8.87 13.36 -2.56
CA ILE A 244 8.78 12.01 -2.02
C ILE A 244 9.34 11.03 -3.05
N GLY A 245 10.46 10.41 -2.75
CA GLY A 245 11.05 9.38 -3.61
C GLY A 245 10.24 8.09 -3.55
N ILE A 246 9.83 7.55 -4.71
CA ILE A 246 9.02 6.33 -4.82
C ILE A 246 9.83 5.18 -5.37
N CYS A 247 9.86 4.09 -4.62
CA CYS A 247 10.48 2.82 -4.99
C CYS A 247 9.50 1.67 -4.67
N PRO A 248 8.85 1.07 -5.68
CA PRO A 248 7.90 -0.02 -5.45
C PRO A 248 8.49 -1.19 -4.68
N GLU A 249 9.75 -1.51 -4.93
CA GLU A 249 10.49 -2.57 -4.28
C GLU A 249 10.79 -2.27 -2.79
N ASN A 250 10.64 -1.00 -2.37
CA ASN A 250 10.64 -0.58 -0.96
C ASN A 250 9.22 -0.26 -0.47
N SER A 251 8.23 -0.95 -0.99
CA SER A 251 6.81 -0.83 -0.62
C SER A 251 6.21 0.56 -0.80
N GLY A 252 6.78 1.39 -1.66
CA GLY A 252 6.27 2.72 -2.01
C GLY A 252 7.26 3.83 -1.70
N CYS A 253 7.15 4.48 -0.54
CA CYS A 253 8.02 5.59 -0.20
C CYS A 253 9.44 5.11 0.16
N LEU A 254 10.46 5.79 -0.36
CA LEU A 254 11.86 5.54 -0.08
C LEU A 254 12.47 6.71 0.71
N SER A 255 12.10 7.94 0.37
CA SER A 255 12.68 9.14 0.98
C SER A 255 11.67 10.30 1.04
N LEU A 256 11.98 11.29 1.86
CA LEU A 256 11.44 12.64 1.79
C LEU A 256 12.62 13.59 1.56
N GLY A 257 12.65 14.28 0.43
CA GLY A 257 13.87 14.86 -0.06
C GLY A 257 14.93 13.80 -0.27
N SER A 258 16.17 14.09 0.15
CA SER A 258 17.30 13.13 0.15
C SER A 258 17.35 12.21 1.38
N GLU A 259 16.50 12.46 2.37
CA GLU A 259 16.51 11.69 3.62
C GLU A 259 15.72 10.39 3.49
N PRO A 260 16.29 9.22 3.85
CA PRO A 260 15.56 7.97 3.83
C PRO A 260 14.41 7.99 4.84
N ILE A 261 13.33 7.27 4.54
CA ILE A 261 12.27 7.05 5.52
C ILE A 261 12.79 6.22 6.70
N HIS A 262 12.12 6.29 7.84
CA HIS A 262 12.50 5.54 9.04
C HIS A 262 12.62 4.02 8.76
N LEU A 263 13.60 3.36 9.37
CA LEU A 263 13.92 1.93 9.17
C LEU A 263 14.26 1.56 7.71
N THR A 264 14.79 2.51 6.96
CA THR A 264 15.29 2.30 5.61
C THR A 264 16.65 2.98 5.45
N SER A 265 17.53 2.37 4.69
CA SER A 265 18.79 2.97 4.26
C SER A 265 18.97 2.73 2.78
N PHE A 266 19.50 3.71 2.07
CA PHE A 266 19.85 3.55 0.67
C PHE A 266 21.17 4.22 0.32
N SER A 267 21.76 3.78 -0.78
CA SER A 267 22.89 4.42 -1.42
C SER A 267 22.78 4.26 -2.93
N ILE A 268 23.31 5.23 -3.67
CA ILE A 268 23.37 5.19 -5.13
C ILE A 268 24.81 5.18 -5.57
N ASN A 269 25.14 4.25 -6.47
CA ASN A 269 26.45 4.16 -7.09
C ASN A 269 26.31 3.58 -8.52
N ASN A 270 26.85 4.27 -9.53
CA ASN A 270 26.83 3.83 -10.94
C ASN A 270 25.45 3.39 -11.43
N SER A 271 24.43 4.23 -11.29
CA SER A 271 23.02 3.98 -11.68
C SER A 271 22.43 2.70 -11.02
N LYS A 272 22.97 2.32 -9.86
CA LYS A 272 22.42 1.26 -9.01
C LYS A 272 22.03 1.82 -7.67
N LEU A 273 20.77 1.65 -7.34
CA LEU A 273 20.21 1.93 -6.03
C LEU A 273 20.33 0.67 -5.17
N LYS A 274 21.02 0.78 -4.05
CA LYS A 274 21.11 -0.24 -3.03
C LYS A 274 20.20 0.15 -1.88
N VAL A 275 19.28 -0.74 -1.48
CA VAL A 275 18.30 -0.50 -0.41
C VAL A 275 18.39 -1.60 0.63
N THR A 276 18.30 -1.23 1.90
CA THR A 276 18.07 -2.13 3.03
C THR A 276 17.00 -1.53 3.93
N GLY A 277 16.21 -2.37 4.56
CA GLY A 277 15.21 -1.88 5.51
C GLY A 277 13.94 -2.71 5.57
N HIS A 278 13.15 -2.43 6.59
CA HIS A 278 11.93 -3.16 6.90
C HIS A 278 10.83 -3.01 5.83
N SER A 279 10.89 -1.94 5.03
CA SER A 279 9.99 -1.72 3.89
C SER A 279 10.38 -2.48 2.62
N VAL A 280 11.55 -3.14 2.59
CA VAL A 280 11.98 -3.92 1.43
C VAL A 280 11.01 -5.09 1.20
N MET A 281 10.61 -5.28 -0.04
CA MET A 281 9.62 -6.25 -0.49
C MET A 281 9.88 -7.69 -0.04
N MET A 282 8.87 -8.55 -0.13
CA MET A 282 8.98 -10.01 0.06
C MET A 282 9.72 -10.70 -1.11
N GLY A 283 10.08 -9.97 -2.15
CA GLY A 283 10.70 -10.44 -3.38
C GLY A 283 9.78 -10.32 -4.59
N TYR A 284 10.36 -10.56 -5.76
CA TYR A 284 9.61 -10.67 -7.01
C TYR A 284 8.88 -12.01 -7.11
N LEU A 285 7.91 -12.09 -8.01
CA LEU A 285 7.24 -13.36 -8.32
C LEU A 285 8.20 -14.40 -8.90
N THR A 286 9.21 -13.97 -9.67
CA THR A 286 10.17 -14.84 -10.31
C THR A 286 11.46 -14.99 -9.49
N GLU A 287 11.91 -16.23 -9.28
CA GLU A 287 13.14 -16.53 -8.53
C GLU A 287 14.40 -16.01 -9.24
N THR A 288 14.41 -16.02 -10.57
CA THR A 288 15.53 -15.51 -11.38
C THR A 288 15.78 -14.02 -11.10
N GLN A 289 14.69 -13.21 -10.97
CA GLN A 289 14.81 -11.79 -10.67
C GLN A 289 15.27 -11.58 -9.22
N ASN A 290 14.78 -12.39 -8.28
CA ASN A 290 15.25 -12.36 -6.90
C ASN A 290 16.76 -12.59 -6.81
N GLN A 291 17.29 -13.59 -7.53
CA GLN A 291 18.74 -13.89 -7.53
C GLN A 291 19.58 -12.73 -8.06
N LYS A 292 19.06 -12.00 -9.07
CA LYS A 292 19.76 -10.84 -9.65
C LYS A 292 19.72 -9.60 -8.74
N SER A 293 18.67 -9.46 -7.95
CA SER A 293 18.40 -8.23 -7.17
C SER A 293 18.87 -8.33 -5.71
N PHE A 294 18.83 -9.52 -5.09
CA PHE A 294 19.21 -9.68 -3.69
C PHE A 294 20.61 -10.27 -3.53
N TYR A 295 21.58 -9.41 -3.24
CA TYR A 295 22.96 -9.79 -2.93
C TYR A 295 23.61 -8.77 -1.98
N ASN A 296 24.68 -9.16 -1.32
CA ASN A 296 25.41 -8.33 -0.35
C ASN A 296 24.49 -7.73 0.74
N LYS A 297 23.60 -8.57 1.27
CA LYS A 297 22.62 -8.20 2.33
C LYS A 297 21.73 -7.00 1.96
N SER A 298 21.43 -6.82 0.70
CA SER A 298 20.65 -5.68 0.20
C SER A 298 19.86 -6.03 -1.03
N LEU A 299 18.82 -5.25 -1.27
CA LEU A 299 18.15 -5.15 -2.54
C LEU A 299 18.91 -4.19 -3.45
N ASN A 300 19.18 -4.59 -4.68
CA ASN A 300 19.91 -3.79 -5.68
C ASN A 300 19.04 -3.64 -6.92
N ILE A 301 18.76 -2.40 -7.29
CA ILE A 301 17.88 -2.03 -8.39
C ILE A 301 18.67 -1.12 -9.34
N LYS A 302 18.46 -1.30 -10.64
CA LYS A 302 18.92 -0.34 -11.64
C LYS A 302 17.96 0.85 -11.64
N VAL A 303 18.48 2.05 -11.54
CA VAL A 303 17.75 3.34 -11.60
C VAL A 303 18.17 4.13 -12.78
#